data_9590a575bbf144d87b1e03f80577acc4
#
_entry.id   9590a575bbf144d87b1e03f80577acc4
#
_cell.length_a   1.000
_cell.length_b   1.000
_cell.length_c   1.000
_cell.angle_alpha   90.00
_cell.angle_beta   90.00
_cell.angle_gamma   90.00
#
_symmetry.space_group_name_H-M   'P 1'
#
loop_
_entity.id
_entity.type
_entity.pdbx_description
1 polymer ?
#
loop_
_entity_poly.entity_id
_entity_poly.type
_entity_poly.pdbx_seq_one_letter_code
_entity_poly.pdbx_strand_id
1 'polypeptide(L)'
;MNNNLFLRILSSVVLAPLCFYIIYKGSFYFICFLLICLGIITIEVKKLISSKMHFFTLLVFISFSFFCAYTIRYYYIGDETKSLIIFYGVLLISISTDIGGYVFGKIIRGPKLTVISPNKTYSGSVGGLILTVLILIIYSINFSSE
;
A
#
# COMPACT_ATOMS: atom_id res chain seq x y z
N MET A 1 12.90 25.88 -1.02
CA MET A 1 12.34 24.50 -0.96
C MET A 1 11.42 24.49 0.24
N ASN A 2 10.11 24.22 0.04
CA ASN A 2 9.14 24.32 1.14
C ASN A 2 9.53 23.35 2.26
N ASN A 3 9.74 23.84 3.47
CA ASN A 3 10.09 23.04 4.65
C ASN A 3 9.18 21.82 4.85
N ASN A 4 7.90 21.95 4.49
CA ASN A 4 6.93 20.85 4.55
C ASN A 4 7.22 19.70 3.57
N LEU A 5 7.79 19.99 2.39
CA LEU A 5 8.14 18.98 1.39
C LEU A 5 9.40 18.22 1.81
N PHE A 6 10.39 18.96 2.33
CA PHE A 6 11.61 18.36 2.88
C PHE A 6 11.33 17.42 4.06
N LEU A 7 10.49 17.85 5.01
CA LEU A 7 10.08 17.03 6.15
C LEU A 7 9.34 15.75 5.72
N ARG A 8 8.47 15.83 4.70
CA ARG A 8 7.77 14.66 4.15
C ARG A 8 8.73 13.66 3.49
N ILE A 9 9.69 14.14 2.72
CA ILE A 9 10.71 13.27 2.10
C ILE A 9 11.55 12.63 3.19
N LEU A 10 12.02 13.39 4.17
CA LEU A 10 12.84 12.88 5.26
C LEU A 10 12.11 11.81 6.07
N SER A 11 10.83 12.05 6.43
CA SER A 11 10.02 11.06 7.14
C SER A 11 9.81 9.78 6.33
N SER A 12 9.57 9.89 5.01
CA SER A 12 9.40 8.72 4.15
C SER A 12 10.67 7.89 4.01
N VAL A 13 11.83 8.54 3.90
CA VAL A 13 13.14 7.89 3.81
C VAL A 13 13.49 7.12 5.08
N VAL A 14 13.03 7.58 6.24
CA VAL A 14 13.25 6.88 7.51
C VAL A 14 12.19 5.79 7.73
N LEU A 15 10.91 6.08 7.44
CA LEU A 15 9.81 5.18 7.73
C LEU A 15 9.79 3.97 6.81
N ALA A 16 10.12 4.13 5.52
CA ALA A 16 10.07 3.03 4.57
C ALA A 16 11.04 1.89 4.91
N PRO A 17 12.35 2.13 5.15
CA PRO A 17 13.27 1.06 5.57
C PRO A 17 12.84 0.41 6.90
N LEU A 18 12.31 1.19 7.83
CA LEU A 18 11.82 0.67 9.10
C LEU A 18 10.66 -0.30 8.89
N CYS A 19 9.69 0.06 8.05
CA CYS A 19 8.56 -0.82 7.69
C CYS A 19 9.05 -2.11 7.03
N PHE A 20 9.97 -2.01 6.05
CA PHE A 20 10.54 -3.19 5.40
C PHE A 20 11.27 -4.10 6.38
N TYR A 21 12.02 -3.53 7.31
CA TYR A 21 12.72 -4.29 8.36
C TYR A 21 11.73 -5.03 9.28
N ILE A 22 10.65 -4.38 9.72
CA ILE A 22 9.63 -4.98 10.56
C ILE A 22 8.91 -6.13 9.83
N ILE A 23 8.58 -5.94 8.54
CA ILE A 23 7.95 -6.96 7.70
C ILE A 23 8.88 -8.16 7.54
N TYR A 24 10.18 -7.92 7.28
CA TYR A 24 11.19 -8.96 7.16
C TYR A 24 11.32 -9.75 8.46
N LYS A 25 11.45 -9.08 9.60
CA LYS A 25 11.60 -9.72 10.90
C LYS A 25 10.36 -10.54 11.31
N GLY A 26 9.16 -10.15 10.84
CA GLY A 26 7.91 -10.85 11.08
C GLY A 26 7.57 -11.04 12.56
N SER A 27 6.92 -12.18 12.88
CA SER A 27 6.62 -12.59 14.25
C SER A 27 5.90 -11.49 15.07
N PHE A 28 6.25 -11.32 16.32
CA PHE A 28 5.65 -10.36 17.25
C PHE A 28 5.75 -8.90 16.76
N TYR A 29 6.89 -8.52 16.16
CA TYR A 29 7.11 -7.14 15.68
C TYR A 29 6.12 -6.73 14.58
N PHE A 30 5.81 -7.64 13.65
CA PHE A 30 4.86 -7.38 12.58
C PHE A 30 3.43 -7.23 13.12
N ILE A 31 3.03 -8.08 14.07
CA ILE A 31 1.70 -7.98 14.70
C ILE A 31 1.56 -6.66 15.44
N CYS A 32 2.55 -6.26 16.25
CA CYS A 32 2.53 -4.97 16.94
C CYS A 32 2.45 -3.81 15.96
N PHE A 33 3.18 -3.86 14.84
CA PHE A 33 3.13 -2.85 13.80
C PHE A 33 1.74 -2.73 13.18
N LEU A 34 1.10 -3.86 12.82
CA LEU A 34 -0.26 -3.87 12.29
C LEU A 34 -1.27 -3.29 13.29
N LEU A 35 -1.16 -3.63 14.57
CA LEU A 35 -2.05 -3.11 15.62
C LEU A 35 -1.88 -1.59 15.81
N ILE A 36 -0.65 -1.10 15.79
CA ILE A 36 -0.37 0.35 15.88
C ILE A 36 -0.98 1.07 14.67
N CYS A 37 -0.75 0.58 13.45
CA CYS A 37 -1.32 1.16 12.24
C CYS A 37 -2.86 1.14 12.27
N LEU A 38 -3.47 0.04 12.68
CA LEU A 38 -4.92 -0.07 12.83
C LEU A 38 -5.45 0.96 13.82
N GLY A 39 -4.79 1.14 14.97
CA GLY A 39 -5.16 2.13 15.97
C GLY A 39 -5.11 3.56 15.43
N ILE A 40 -4.02 3.92 14.75
CA ILE A 40 -3.86 5.26 14.15
C ILE A 40 -4.96 5.53 13.10
N ILE A 41 -5.18 4.59 12.18
CA ILE A 41 -6.18 4.71 11.13
C ILE A 41 -7.59 4.83 11.74
N THR A 42 -7.90 4.04 12.77
CA THR A 42 -9.21 4.09 13.45
C THR A 42 -9.47 5.47 14.08
N ILE A 43 -8.45 6.07 14.71
CA ILE A 43 -8.56 7.40 15.30
C ILE A 43 -8.79 8.46 14.19
N GLU A 44 -8.08 8.37 13.07
CA GLU A 44 -8.25 9.32 11.96
C GLU A 44 -9.61 9.19 11.29
N VAL A 45 -10.06 7.97 11.01
CA VAL A 45 -11.38 7.69 10.42
C VAL A 45 -12.50 8.22 11.31
N LYS A 46 -12.37 8.06 12.64
CA LYS A 46 -13.35 8.61 13.60
C LYS A 46 -13.46 10.13 13.54
N LYS A 47 -12.38 10.85 13.23
CA LYS A 47 -12.41 12.31 13.09
C LYS A 47 -13.09 12.77 11.79
N LEU A 48 -13.01 11.95 10.74
CA LEU A 48 -13.53 12.28 9.41
C LEU A 48 -15.02 11.96 9.24
N ILE A 49 -15.55 11.01 10.01
CA ILE A 49 -16.89 10.47 9.81
C ILE A 49 -17.77 10.80 11.00
N SER A 50 -18.84 11.57 10.75
CA SER A 50 -19.84 11.92 11.76
C SER A 50 -20.90 10.82 11.96
N SER A 51 -21.19 10.01 10.93
CA SER A 51 -22.19 8.95 10.98
C SER A 51 -21.65 7.68 11.61
N LYS A 52 -22.26 7.22 12.69
CA LYS A 52 -21.88 5.98 13.39
C LYS A 52 -21.93 4.75 12.49
N MET A 53 -22.91 4.66 11.61
CA MET A 53 -23.08 3.52 10.70
C MET A 53 -21.97 3.42 9.68
N HIS A 54 -21.62 4.53 9.03
CA HIS A 54 -20.49 4.58 8.09
C HIS A 54 -19.14 4.33 8.78
N PHE A 55 -18.97 4.83 10.00
CA PHE A 55 -17.79 4.53 10.80
C PHE A 55 -17.63 3.04 11.08
N PHE A 56 -18.71 2.37 11.51
CA PHE A 56 -18.69 0.94 11.80
C PHE A 56 -18.39 0.11 10.54
N THR A 57 -19.03 0.41 9.41
CA THR A 57 -18.79 -0.27 8.13
C THR A 57 -17.32 -0.16 7.69
N LEU A 58 -16.75 1.05 7.78
CA LEU A 58 -15.34 1.27 7.44
C LEU A 58 -14.38 0.57 8.41
N LEU A 59 -14.71 0.55 9.70
CA LEU A 59 -13.90 -0.13 10.70
C LEU A 59 -13.84 -1.64 10.42
N VAL A 60 -14.96 -2.27 10.08
CA VAL A 60 -14.99 -3.68 9.68
C VAL A 60 -14.12 -3.92 8.44
N PHE A 61 -14.25 -3.07 7.42
CA PHE A 61 -13.47 -3.19 6.20
C PHE A 61 -11.96 -3.03 6.45
N ILE A 62 -11.56 -2.05 7.24
CA ILE A 62 -10.16 -1.81 7.61
C ILE A 62 -9.63 -3.00 8.41
N SER A 63 -10.35 -3.47 9.43
CA SER A 63 -9.93 -4.62 10.23
C SER A 63 -9.77 -5.88 9.40
N PHE A 64 -10.68 -6.11 8.44
CA PHE A 64 -10.57 -7.21 7.48
C PHE A 64 -9.32 -7.08 6.59
N SER A 65 -9.00 -5.88 6.12
CA SER A 65 -7.79 -5.63 5.32
C SER A 65 -6.51 -5.94 6.09
N PHE A 66 -6.43 -5.56 7.38
CA PHE A 66 -5.30 -5.90 8.25
C PHE A 66 -5.21 -7.40 8.54
N PHE A 67 -6.35 -8.06 8.69
CA PHE A 67 -6.40 -9.52 8.82
C PHE A 67 -5.87 -10.21 7.54
N CYS A 68 -6.25 -9.74 6.36
CA CYS A 68 -5.70 -10.24 5.09
C CYS A 68 -4.20 -10.03 4.99
N ALA A 69 -3.68 -8.86 5.40
CA ALA A 69 -2.25 -8.60 5.42
C ALA A 69 -1.50 -9.57 6.34
N TYR A 70 -2.06 -9.84 7.52
CA TYR A 70 -1.52 -10.85 8.44
C TYR A 70 -1.53 -12.25 7.81
N THR A 71 -2.65 -12.69 7.23
CA THR A 71 -2.77 -14.02 6.63
C THR A 71 -1.83 -14.20 5.45
N ILE A 72 -1.66 -13.20 4.58
CA ILE A 72 -0.70 -13.28 3.47
C ILE A 72 0.73 -13.42 3.97
N ARG A 73 1.12 -12.70 5.04
CA ARG A 73 2.47 -12.78 5.61
C ARG A 73 2.79 -14.16 6.21
N TYR A 74 1.76 -14.91 6.64
CA TYR A 74 1.90 -16.23 7.29
C TYR A 74 1.22 -17.35 6.51
N TYR A 75 0.95 -17.15 5.22
CA TYR A 75 0.18 -18.09 4.40
C TYR A 75 0.87 -19.45 4.27
N TYR A 76 2.16 -19.47 4.02
CA TYR A 76 2.92 -20.71 3.93
C TYR A 76 3.49 -21.08 5.30
N ILE A 77 2.84 -22.05 5.96
CA ILE A 77 3.31 -22.59 7.23
C ILE A 77 4.57 -23.42 6.96
N GLY A 78 5.71 -23.01 7.53
CA GLY A 78 6.99 -23.69 7.36
C GLY A 78 7.90 -23.13 6.25
N ASP A 79 7.40 -22.21 5.41
CA ASP A 79 8.23 -21.52 4.41
C ASP A 79 8.02 -20.00 4.52
N GLU A 80 8.75 -19.40 5.45
CA GLU A 80 8.69 -17.94 5.68
C GLU A 80 9.14 -17.14 4.47
N THR A 81 10.07 -17.69 3.66
CA THR A 81 10.61 -17.02 2.48
C THR A 81 9.54 -16.84 1.42
N LYS A 82 8.77 -17.88 1.12
CA LYS A 82 7.67 -17.80 0.15
C LYS A 82 6.57 -16.85 0.60
N SER A 83 6.23 -16.88 1.88
CA SER A 83 5.25 -15.91 2.43
C SER A 83 5.73 -14.47 2.29
N LEU A 84 7.02 -14.20 2.54
CA LEU A 84 7.63 -12.89 2.35
C LEU A 84 7.61 -12.45 0.89
N ILE A 85 7.97 -13.33 -0.03
CA ILE A 85 7.95 -13.05 -1.48
C ILE A 85 6.53 -12.62 -1.90
N ILE A 86 5.50 -13.37 -1.53
CA ILE A 86 4.13 -13.01 -1.86
C ILE A 86 3.72 -11.67 -1.24
N PHE A 87 4.06 -11.45 0.03
CA PHE A 87 3.74 -10.21 0.72
C PHE A 87 4.40 -9.00 0.05
N TYR A 88 5.68 -9.09 -0.31
CA TYR A 88 6.36 -8.04 -1.06
C TYR A 88 5.79 -7.85 -2.47
N GLY A 89 5.34 -8.91 -3.12
CA GLY A 89 4.61 -8.82 -4.39
C GLY A 89 3.36 -7.95 -4.27
N VAL A 90 2.55 -8.14 -3.24
CA VAL A 90 1.35 -7.33 -2.96
C VAL A 90 1.71 -5.86 -2.69
N LEU A 91 2.80 -5.60 -1.94
CA LEU A 91 3.28 -4.22 -1.72
C LEU A 91 3.74 -3.58 -3.03
N LEU A 92 4.46 -4.32 -3.89
CA LEU A 92 4.90 -3.83 -5.18
C LEU A 92 3.73 -3.47 -6.10
N ILE A 93 2.63 -4.22 -6.07
CA ILE A 93 1.40 -3.88 -6.79
C ILE A 93 0.90 -2.49 -6.37
N SER A 94 0.77 -2.25 -5.08
CA SER A 94 0.27 -0.99 -4.55
C SER A 94 1.19 0.18 -4.91
N ILE A 95 2.49 0.04 -4.69
CA ILE A 95 3.48 1.07 -4.96
C ILE A 95 3.56 1.39 -6.47
N SER A 96 3.60 0.37 -7.31
CA SER A 96 3.69 0.56 -8.76
C SER A 96 2.42 1.18 -9.35
N THR A 97 1.24 0.82 -8.84
CA THR A 97 -0.02 1.43 -9.26
C THR A 97 -0.05 2.93 -8.92
N ASP A 98 0.40 3.30 -7.72
CA ASP A 98 0.43 4.70 -7.28
C ASP A 98 1.46 5.52 -8.06
N ILE A 99 2.67 4.98 -8.24
CA ILE A 99 3.74 5.65 -9.01
C ILE A 99 3.31 5.79 -10.46
N GLY A 100 2.83 4.71 -11.08
CA GLY A 100 2.38 4.71 -12.46
C GLY A 100 1.21 5.66 -12.67
N GLY A 101 0.22 5.64 -11.79
CA GLY A 101 -0.91 6.55 -11.80
C GLY A 101 -0.49 8.03 -11.76
N TYR A 102 0.45 8.36 -10.89
CA TYR A 102 0.98 9.71 -10.77
C TYR A 102 1.82 10.12 -11.99
N VAL A 103 2.78 9.30 -12.40
CA VAL A 103 3.74 9.61 -13.48
C VAL A 103 3.00 9.76 -14.82
N PHE A 104 2.24 8.74 -15.21
CA PHE A 104 1.51 8.76 -16.49
C PHE A 104 0.38 9.78 -16.50
N GLY A 105 -0.30 9.98 -15.36
CA GLY A 105 -1.32 11.01 -15.23
C GLY A 105 -0.76 12.42 -15.40
N LYS A 106 0.48 12.67 -14.93
CA LYS A 106 1.13 13.96 -15.04
C LYS A 106 1.78 14.21 -16.41
N ILE A 107 2.37 13.17 -17.02
CA ILE A 107 3.08 13.27 -18.32
C ILE A 107 2.08 13.31 -19.47
N ILE A 108 1.21 12.32 -19.55
CA ILE A 108 0.28 12.18 -20.69
C ILE A 108 -0.90 13.12 -20.54
N ARG A 109 -1.29 13.41 -19.28
CA ARG A 109 -2.50 14.18 -18.98
C ARG A 109 -3.73 13.48 -19.58
N GLY A 110 -4.81 14.16 -19.87
CA GLY A 110 -5.98 13.57 -20.50
C GLY A 110 -7.27 13.86 -19.71
N PRO A 111 -8.39 13.28 -20.14
CA PRO A 111 -9.66 13.53 -19.48
C PRO A 111 -9.61 13.07 -18.02
N LYS A 112 -10.33 13.80 -17.17
CA LYS A 112 -10.44 13.50 -15.74
C LYS A 112 -11.26 12.23 -15.54
N LEU A 113 -10.84 11.37 -14.61
CA LEU A 113 -11.51 10.11 -14.33
C LEU A 113 -12.88 10.32 -13.68
N THR A 114 -12.94 11.23 -12.70
CA THR A 114 -14.15 11.52 -11.95
C THR A 114 -14.23 13.01 -11.59
N VAL A 115 -15.46 13.51 -11.39
CA VAL A 115 -15.69 14.88 -10.89
C VAL A 115 -15.23 15.02 -9.46
N ILE A 116 -15.33 13.95 -8.65
CA ILE A 116 -14.97 13.94 -7.22
C ILE A 116 -13.46 14.06 -7.01
N SER A 117 -12.66 13.52 -7.92
CA SER A 117 -11.19 13.55 -7.84
C SER A 117 -10.59 14.18 -9.09
N PRO A 118 -10.53 15.52 -9.19
CA PRO A 118 -10.13 16.23 -10.41
C PRO A 118 -8.67 16.04 -10.81
N ASN A 119 -7.85 15.48 -9.93
CA ASN A 119 -6.44 15.22 -10.19
C ASN A 119 -6.16 13.83 -10.79
N LYS A 120 -7.18 12.93 -10.81
CA LYS A 120 -7.04 11.61 -11.41
C LYS A 120 -7.47 11.64 -12.88
N THR A 121 -6.63 11.05 -13.75
CA THR A 121 -6.84 10.97 -15.20
C THR A 121 -6.98 9.54 -15.69
N TYR A 122 -7.66 9.32 -16.82
CA TYR A 122 -7.73 8.01 -17.46
C TYR A 122 -6.34 7.49 -17.84
N SER A 123 -5.48 8.36 -18.38
CA SER A 123 -4.09 8.02 -18.72
C SER A 123 -3.29 7.56 -17.50
N GLY A 124 -3.51 8.16 -16.35
CA GLY A 124 -2.90 7.73 -15.10
C GLY A 124 -3.36 6.34 -14.67
N SER A 125 -4.66 6.06 -14.75
CA SER A 125 -5.19 4.73 -14.37
C SER A 125 -4.66 3.62 -15.27
N VAL A 126 -4.67 3.84 -16.59
CA VAL A 126 -4.13 2.88 -17.56
C VAL A 126 -2.62 2.72 -17.39
N GLY A 127 -1.88 3.83 -17.25
CA GLY A 127 -0.44 3.82 -17.02
C GLY A 127 -0.04 3.11 -15.72
N GLY A 128 -0.80 3.33 -14.65
CA GLY A 128 -0.61 2.60 -13.38
C GLY A 128 -0.77 1.10 -13.56
N LEU A 129 -1.81 0.68 -14.28
CA LEU A 129 -2.09 -0.73 -14.55
C LEU A 129 -0.97 -1.37 -15.39
N ILE A 130 -0.55 -0.71 -16.47
CA ILE A 130 0.54 -1.21 -17.33
C ILE A 130 1.85 -1.36 -16.53
N LEU A 131 2.23 -0.33 -15.77
CA LEU A 131 3.44 -0.36 -14.95
C LEU A 131 3.41 -1.51 -13.93
N THR A 132 2.27 -1.70 -13.28
CA THR A 132 2.07 -2.78 -12.30
C THR A 132 2.25 -4.15 -12.94
N VAL A 133 1.63 -4.38 -14.11
CA VAL A 133 1.77 -5.66 -14.84
C VAL A 133 3.22 -5.92 -15.23
N LEU A 134 3.92 -4.91 -15.75
CA LEU A 134 5.34 -5.04 -16.12
C LEU A 134 6.22 -5.40 -14.91
N ILE A 135 6.02 -4.70 -13.78
CA ILE A 135 6.79 -4.97 -12.55
C ILE A 135 6.48 -6.38 -12.01
N LEU A 136 5.22 -6.82 -12.05
CA LEU A 136 4.85 -8.16 -11.62
C LEU A 136 5.44 -9.26 -12.49
N ILE A 137 5.50 -9.06 -13.82
CA ILE A 137 6.15 -10.01 -14.73
C ILE A 137 7.64 -10.12 -14.37
N ILE A 138 8.33 -9.01 -14.20
CA ILE A 138 9.75 -9.00 -13.82
C ILE A 138 9.94 -9.68 -12.45
N TYR A 139 9.05 -9.38 -11.49
CA TYR A 139 9.08 -9.95 -10.16
C TYR A 139 8.88 -11.47 -10.20
N SER A 140 7.88 -11.96 -10.95
CA SER A 140 7.59 -13.39 -11.07
C SER A 140 8.73 -14.18 -11.72
N ILE A 141 9.36 -13.63 -12.74
CA ILE A 141 10.51 -14.30 -13.41
C ILE A 141 11.68 -14.48 -12.42
N ASN A 142 11.95 -13.50 -11.57
CA ASN A 142 13.06 -13.58 -10.62
C ASN A 142 12.79 -14.52 -9.43
N PHE A 143 11.53 -14.68 -9.02
CA PHE A 143 11.16 -15.45 -7.84
C PHE A 143 10.37 -16.74 -8.11
N SER A 144 10.06 -17.07 -9.38
CA SER A 144 9.39 -18.33 -9.75
C SER A 144 10.35 -19.53 -9.82
N SER A 145 11.64 -19.30 -9.67
CA SER A 145 12.68 -20.34 -9.71
C SER A 145 13.06 -20.87 -8.32
N GLU A 146 12.46 -20.35 -7.27
CA GLU A 146 12.61 -20.80 -5.87
C GLU A 146 11.31 -21.46 -5.36
#